data_63d53eef2386fc89e51eb8f43204f081
#
_entry.id   63d53eef2386fc89e51eb8f43204f081
#
_cell.length_a   1.000
_cell.length_b   1.000
_cell.length_c   1.000
_cell.angle_alpha   90.00
_cell.angle_beta   90.00
_cell.angle_gamma   90.00
#
_symmetry.space_group_name_H-M   'P 1'
#
loop_
_entity.id
_entity.type
_entity.pdbx_description
1 polymer ?
#
loop_
_entity_poly.entity_id
_entity_poly.type
_entity_poly.pdbx_seq_one_letter_code
_entity_poly.pdbx_strand_id
1 'polypeptide(L)'
;MKPPKSIGFELKTLANLMKRNLEECFSEEDGENGTTGMQGWIIGYVVGNEHREVFQRDLEKDFNIRRATVTGVLKLMERNGLIVREPVAYDARLKKITLTPKARDIHEKNVQRFISFETKLRQGLSDEEVDTFYAIAEKLKKNLEA
;
A
#
# COMPACT_ATOMS: atom_id res chain seq x y z
N MET A 1 -19.37 19.82 -21.05
CA MET A 1 -18.01 20.36 -21.10
C MET A 1 -17.02 19.30 -20.66
N LYS A 2 -16.00 19.05 -21.45
CA LYS A 2 -14.93 18.13 -21.05
C LYS A 2 -14.06 18.83 -20.00
N PRO A 3 -13.66 18.12 -18.93
CA PRO A 3 -12.74 18.71 -17.97
C PRO A 3 -11.40 19.03 -18.63
N PRO A 4 -10.66 20.02 -18.10
CA PRO A 4 -9.37 20.37 -18.67
C PRO A 4 -8.39 19.20 -18.58
N LYS A 5 -7.62 19.02 -19.62
CA LYS A 5 -6.59 17.98 -19.63
C LYS A 5 -5.43 18.42 -18.74
N SER A 6 -5.22 17.73 -17.64
CA SER A 6 -4.15 18.03 -16.70
C SER A 6 -3.60 16.75 -16.08
N ILE A 7 -2.34 16.80 -15.67
CA ILE A 7 -1.69 15.67 -14.99
C ILE A 7 -2.44 15.35 -13.70
N GLY A 8 -2.79 16.37 -12.92
CA GLY A 8 -3.51 16.17 -11.66
C GLY A 8 -4.87 15.49 -11.85
N PHE A 9 -5.62 15.90 -12.87
CA PHE A 9 -6.89 15.28 -13.19
C PHE A 9 -6.71 13.80 -13.57
N GLU A 10 -5.73 13.50 -14.41
CA GLU A 10 -5.44 12.12 -14.81
C GLU A 10 -5.07 11.24 -13.61
N LEU A 11 -4.20 11.76 -12.73
CA LEU A 11 -3.82 11.04 -11.51
C LEU A 11 -5.02 10.77 -10.63
N LYS A 12 -5.90 11.74 -10.48
CA LYS A 12 -7.10 11.60 -9.64
C LYS A 12 -8.07 10.56 -10.21
N THR A 13 -8.31 10.60 -11.50
CA THR A 13 -9.21 9.63 -12.14
C THR A 13 -8.64 8.22 -12.10
N LEU A 14 -7.32 8.07 -12.34
CA LEU A 14 -6.66 6.77 -12.24
C LEU A 14 -6.75 6.22 -10.82
N ALA A 15 -6.49 7.05 -9.81
CA ALA A 15 -6.57 6.64 -8.41
C ALA A 15 -7.98 6.15 -8.07
N ASN A 16 -9.01 6.84 -8.53
CA ASN A 16 -10.39 6.44 -8.29
C ASN A 16 -10.74 5.11 -8.97
N LEU A 17 -10.27 4.92 -10.20
CA LEU A 17 -10.46 3.66 -10.92
C LEU A 17 -9.75 2.50 -10.24
N MET A 18 -8.52 2.72 -9.78
CA MET A 18 -7.77 1.72 -9.03
C MET A 18 -8.51 1.32 -7.76
N LYS A 19 -8.97 2.32 -7.02
CA LYS A 19 -9.70 2.08 -5.77
C LYS A 19 -10.93 1.20 -5.99
N ARG A 20 -11.73 1.50 -7.00
CA ARG A 20 -12.93 0.71 -7.31
C ARG A 20 -12.58 -0.73 -7.70
N ASN A 21 -11.55 -0.91 -8.54
CA ASN A 21 -11.11 -2.24 -8.94
C ASN A 21 -10.64 -3.07 -7.75
N LEU A 22 -9.90 -2.45 -6.82
CA LEU A 22 -9.41 -3.15 -5.62
C LEU A 22 -10.55 -3.47 -4.66
N GLU A 23 -11.51 -2.57 -4.49
CA GLU A 23 -12.69 -2.82 -3.65
C GLU A 23 -13.52 -4.01 -4.16
N GLU A 24 -13.73 -4.09 -5.46
CA GLU A 24 -14.44 -5.22 -6.07
C GLU A 24 -13.72 -6.53 -5.86
N CYS A 25 -12.37 -6.49 -5.85
CA CYS A 25 -11.57 -7.69 -5.61
C CYS A 25 -11.66 -8.21 -4.18
N PHE A 26 -11.85 -7.33 -3.20
CA PHE A 26 -11.74 -7.68 -1.78
C PHE A 26 -13.06 -7.66 -1.00
N SER A 27 -14.11 -7.04 -1.53
CA SER A 27 -15.33 -6.77 -0.76
C SER A 27 -16.21 -7.99 -0.46
N GLU A 28 -16.19 -9.01 -1.29
CA GLU A 28 -17.12 -10.13 -1.17
C GLU A 28 -16.63 -11.26 -0.26
N GLU A 29 -15.34 -11.48 -0.17
CA GLU A 29 -14.78 -12.64 0.54
C GLU A 29 -14.26 -12.32 1.94
N ASP A 30 -13.90 -11.06 2.20
CA ASP A 30 -13.24 -10.70 3.44
C ASP A 30 -14.22 -10.22 4.54
N GLY A 31 -15.43 -9.81 4.18
CA GLY A 31 -16.47 -9.43 5.14
C GLY A 31 -15.98 -8.44 6.19
N GLU A 32 -16.44 -8.62 7.44
CA GLU A 32 -16.02 -7.76 8.56
C GLU A 32 -14.56 -7.96 8.96
N ASN A 33 -13.95 -9.07 8.55
CA ASN A 33 -12.57 -9.40 8.85
C ASN A 33 -11.63 -9.00 7.71
N GLY A 34 -12.16 -8.39 6.66
CA GLY A 34 -11.39 -7.96 5.52
C GLY A 34 -10.51 -6.77 5.84
N THR A 35 -9.44 -6.63 5.08
CA THR A 35 -8.55 -5.47 5.19
C THR A 35 -9.01 -4.36 4.26
N THR A 36 -8.84 -3.10 4.69
CA THR A 36 -9.03 -1.97 3.81
C THR A 36 -7.88 -1.92 2.80
N GLY A 37 -8.02 -1.12 1.75
CA GLY A 37 -6.98 -0.98 0.75
C GLY A 37 -5.61 -0.62 1.34
N MET A 38 -5.57 0.36 2.25
CA MET A 38 -4.31 0.77 2.89
C MET A 38 -3.71 -0.34 3.73
N GLN A 39 -4.53 -1.08 4.49
CA GLN A 39 -4.05 -2.19 5.30
C GLN A 39 -3.45 -3.29 4.43
N GLY A 40 -4.09 -3.59 3.30
CA GLY A 40 -3.57 -4.56 2.33
C GLY A 40 -2.21 -4.15 1.77
N TRP A 41 -2.05 -2.88 1.43
CA TRP A 41 -0.78 -2.35 0.95
C TRP A 41 0.31 -2.46 2.02
N ILE A 42 -0.02 -2.15 3.29
CA ILE A 42 0.94 -2.25 4.40
C ILE A 42 1.37 -3.71 4.61
N ILE A 43 0.42 -4.64 4.60
CA ILE A 43 0.73 -6.07 4.73
C ILE A 43 1.70 -6.51 3.62
N GLY A 44 1.41 -6.14 2.38
CA GLY A 44 2.27 -6.45 1.25
C GLY A 44 3.65 -5.85 1.38
N TYR A 45 3.73 -4.61 1.89
CA TYR A 45 5.00 -3.93 2.14
C TYR A 45 5.85 -4.69 3.16
N VAL A 46 5.24 -5.11 4.28
CA VAL A 46 5.98 -5.85 5.31
C VAL A 46 6.45 -7.21 4.78
N VAL A 47 5.61 -7.91 4.04
CA VAL A 47 6.00 -9.17 3.40
C VAL A 47 7.19 -8.96 2.46
N GLY A 48 7.16 -7.92 1.65
CA GLY A 48 8.24 -7.62 0.70
C GLY A 48 9.54 -7.17 1.36
N ASN A 49 9.51 -6.80 2.64
CA ASN A 49 10.66 -6.28 3.38
C ASN A 49 11.04 -7.14 4.59
N GLU A 50 10.70 -8.42 4.59
CA GLU A 50 11.00 -9.32 5.72
C GLU A 50 12.49 -9.53 5.98
N HIS A 51 13.33 -9.18 5.02
CA HIS A 51 14.79 -9.25 5.17
C HIS A 51 15.34 -8.19 6.14
N ARG A 52 14.52 -7.23 6.58
CA ARG A 52 14.90 -6.16 7.50
C ARG A 52 13.76 -5.86 8.47
N GLU A 53 14.07 -5.11 9.52
CA GLU A 53 13.05 -4.63 10.44
C GLU A 53 12.28 -3.47 9.79
N VAL A 54 10.96 -3.48 9.93
CA VAL A 54 10.09 -2.43 9.39
C VAL A 54 9.51 -1.61 10.53
N PHE A 55 9.62 -0.30 10.41
CA PHE A 55 9.12 0.66 11.40
C PHE A 55 8.06 1.58 10.79
N GLN A 56 7.31 2.25 11.66
CA GLN A 56 6.30 3.21 11.20
C GLN A 56 6.90 4.29 10.29
N ARG A 57 8.09 4.78 10.61
CA ARG A 57 8.77 5.81 9.79
C ARG A 57 9.01 5.35 8.35
N ASP A 58 9.21 4.05 8.14
CA ASP A 58 9.39 3.49 6.80
C ASP A 58 8.10 3.61 5.99
N LEU A 59 6.96 3.35 6.64
CA LEU A 59 5.65 3.49 6.00
C LEU A 59 5.34 4.95 5.68
N GLU A 60 5.65 5.85 6.61
CA GLU A 60 5.46 7.29 6.40
C GLU A 60 6.24 7.77 5.18
N LYS A 61 7.48 7.34 5.06
CA LYS A 61 8.37 7.72 3.98
C LYS A 61 7.98 7.09 2.64
N ASP A 62 7.87 5.76 2.61
CA ASP A 62 7.70 5.03 1.35
C ASP A 62 6.30 5.18 0.76
N PHE A 63 5.27 5.29 1.61
CA PHE A 63 3.92 5.59 1.15
C PHE A 63 3.65 7.09 1.03
N ASN A 64 4.56 7.90 1.54
CA ASN A 64 4.42 9.35 1.55
C ASN A 64 3.11 9.80 2.24
N ILE A 65 2.89 9.27 3.44
CA ILE A 65 1.67 9.49 4.22
C ILE A 65 2.06 10.16 5.54
N ARG A 66 1.18 11.03 6.02
CA ARG A 66 1.39 11.75 7.27
C ARG A 66 1.39 10.79 8.46
N ARG A 67 2.22 11.12 9.45
CA ARG A 67 2.39 10.33 10.67
C ARG A 67 1.06 10.02 11.36
N ALA A 68 0.17 11.01 11.50
CA ALA A 68 -1.12 10.81 12.15
C ALA A 68 -1.97 9.75 11.44
N THR A 69 -1.95 9.74 10.10
CA THR A 69 -2.70 8.76 9.32
C THR A 69 -2.13 7.36 9.54
N VAL A 70 -0.81 7.20 9.48
CA VAL A 70 -0.16 5.91 9.69
C VAL A 70 -0.43 5.41 11.11
N THR A 71 -0.32 6.30 12.11
CA THR A 71 -0.62 5.96 13.50
C THR A 71 -2.02 5.37 13.65
N GLY A 72 -3.01 6.01 13.03
CA GLY A 72 -4.40 5.54 13.09
C GLY A 72 -4.59 4.18 12.42
N VAL A 73 -4.00 3.99 11.26
CA VAL A 73 -4.10 2.73 10.53
C VAL A 73 -3.44 1.60 11.32
N LEU A 74 -2.24 1.83 11.86
CA LEU A 74 -1.53 0.81 12.63
C LEU A 74 -2.27 0.43 13.91
N LYS A 75 -2.86 1.40 14.60
CA LYS A 75 -3.67 1.10 15.80
C LYS A 75 -4.85 0.19 15.47
N LEU A 76 -5.51 0.46 14.35
CA LEU A 76 -6.63 -0.37 13.89
C LEU A 76 -6.15 -1.77 13.51
N MET A 77 -5.01 -1.88 12.83
CA MET A 77 -4.43 -3.16 12.47
C MET A 77 -4.03 -3.98 13.71
N GLU A 78 -3.49 -3.34 14.75
CA GLU A 78 -3.21 -4.03 16.01
C GLU A 78 -4.48 -4.54 16.66
N ARG A 79 -5.52 -3.70 16.72
CA ARG A 79 -6.82 -4.07 17.29
C ARG A 79 -7.43 -5.26 16.56
N ASN A 80 -7.29 -5.30 15.25
CA ASN A 80 -7.84 -6.37 14.42
C ASN A 80 -6.95 -7.62 14.39
N GLY A 81 -5.85 -7.63 15.11
CA GLY A 81 -4.96 -8.79 15.19
C GLY A 81 -4.15 -9.03 13.93
N LEU A 82 -3.83 -7.98 13.18
CA LEU A 82 -3.06 -8.10 11.94
C LEU A 82 -1.57 -7.86 12.13
N ILE A 83 -1.21 -7.01 13.07
CA ILE A 83 0.20 -6.72 13.37
C ILE A 83 0.45 -6.74 14.86
N VAL A 84 1.72 -6.95 15.21
CA VAL A 84 2.26 -6.75 16.55
C VAL A 84 3.38 -5.75 16.43
N ARG A 85 3.46 -4.80 17.37
CA ARG A 85 4.57 -3.87 17.45
C ARG A 85 5.43 -4.26 18.64
N GLU A 86 6.69 -4.58 18.38
CA GLU A 86 7.62 -5.06 19.39
C GLU A 86 8.83 -4.12 19.50
N PRO A 87 9.27 -3.76 20.74
CA PRO A 87 10.48 -2.97 20.89
C PRO A 87 11.67 -3.76 20.39
N VAL A 88 12.64 -3.06 19.80
CA VAL A 88 13.89 -3.69 19.38
C VAL A 88 14.89 -3.66 20.51
N ALA A 89 15.85 -4.61 20.52
CA ALA A 89 16.80 -4.78 21.60
C ALA A 89 17.70 -3.56 21.80
N TYR A 90 18.02 -2.85 20.72
CA TYR A 90 18.95 -1.73 20.75
C TYR A 90 18.32 -0.37 21.08
N ASP A 91 16.99 -0.26 21.01
CA ASP A 91 16.26 0.97 21.37
C ASP A 91 14.80 0.66 21.70
N ALA A 92 14.43 0.74 22.97
CA ALA A 92 13.07 0.44 23.43
C ALA A 92 12.01 1.40 22.89
N ARG A 93 12.41 2.56 22.36
CA ARG A 93 11.48 3.53 21.76
C ARG A 93 11.10 3.16 20.35
N LEU A 94 11.91 2.35 19.67
CA LEU A 94 11.65 1.89 18.32
C LEU A 94 10.91 0.57 18.39
N LYS A 95 9.75 0.51 17.71
CA LYS A 95 8.92 -0.70 17.65
C LYS A 95 8.85 -1.20 16.23
N LYS A 96 9.39 -2.40 16.01
CA LYS A 96 9.27 -3.04 14.70
C LYS A 96 7.87 -3.57 14.49
N ILE A 97 7.43 -3.55 13.25
CA ILE A 97 6.11 -4.04 12.84
C ILE A 97 6.27 -5.46 12.32
N THR A 98 5.57 -6.42 12.94
CA THR A 98 5.57 -7.80 12.48
C THR A 98 4.14 -8.23 12.21
N LEU A 99 3.97 -9.08 11.18
CA LEU A 99 2.66 -9.61 10.82
C LEU A 99 2.29 -10.79 11.70
N THR A 100 1.02 -10.88 12.05
CA THR A 100 0.46 -12.05 12.72
C THR A 100 0.21 -13.17 11.69
N PRO A 101 0.00 -14.43 12.15
CA PRO A 101 -0.42 -15.49 11.23
C PRO A 101 -1.72 -15.16 10.48
N LYS A 102 -2.65 -14.45 11.14
CA LYS A 102 -3.89 -13.99 10.50
C LYS A 102 -3.61 -13.09 9.30
N ALA A 103 -2.70 -12.12 9.46
CA ALA A 103 -2.34 -11.21 8.37
C ALA A 103 -1.65 -11.96 7.22
N ARG A 104 -0.81 -12.94 7.53
CA ARG A 104 -0.13 -13.75 6.52
C ARG A 104 -1.12 -14.59 5.72
N ASP A 105 -2.12 -15.15 6.38
CA ASP A 105 -3.19 -15.90 5.70
C ASP A 105 -3.98 -15.01 4.75
N ILE A 106 -4.31 -13.79 5.20
CA ILE A 106 -5.01 -12.81 4.37
C ILE A 106 -4.15 -12.46 3.15
N HIS A 107 -2.85 -12.24 3.36
CA HIS A 107 -1.94 -11.94 2.26
C HIS A 107 -1.88 -13.07 1.25
N GLU A 108 -1.74 -14.31 1.69
CA GLU A 108 -1.71 -15.48 0.79
C GLU A 108 -2.97 -15.58 -0.06
N LYS A 109 -4.13 -15.32 0.52
CA LYS A 109 -5.40 -15.34 -0.21
C LYS A 109 -5.50 -14.22 -1.22
N ASN A 110 -4.86 -13.08 -0.95
CA ASN A 110 -5.00 -11.88 -1.77
C ASN A 110 -3.86 -11.65 -2.74
N VAL A 111 -2.73 -12.36 -2.58
CA VAL A 111 -1.55 -12.11 -3.42
C VAL A 111 -1.84 -12.30 -4.90
N GLN A 112 -2.65 -13.30 -5.27
CA GLN A 112 -2.97 -13.54 -6.67
C GLN A 112 -3.85 -12.42 -7.24
N ARG A 113 -4.69 -11.83 -6.41
CA ARG A 113 -5.53 -10.70 -6.82
C ARG A 113 -4.68 -9.46 -7.09
N PHE A 114 -3.68 -9.21 -6.25
CA PHE A 114 -2.72 -8.12 -6.47
C PHE A 114 -1.92 -8.34 -7.76
N ILE A 115 -1.45 -9.57 -7.97
CA ILE A 115 -0.72 -9.91 -9.20
C ILE A 115 -1.61 -9.70 -10.43
N SER A 116 -2.86 -10.16 -10.37
CA SER A 116 -3.82 -10.00 -11.46
C SER A 116 -4.13 -8.53 -11.72
N PHE A 117 -4.24 -7.73 -10.67
CA PHE A 117 -4.47 -6.29 -10.80
C PHE A 117 -3.28 -5.60 -11.46
N GLU A 118 -2.06 -5.91 -11.03
CA GLU A 118 -0.85 -5.36 -11.64
C GLU A 118 -0.72 -5.75 -13.12
N THR A 119 -1.03 -7.01 -13.43
CA THR A 119 -1.05 -7.49 -14.81
C THR A 119 -2.06 -6.72 -15.66
N LYS A 120 -3.23 -6.47 -15.10
CA LYS A 120 -4.29 -5.67 -15.76
C LYS A 120 -3.81 -4.25 -16.03
N LEU A 121 -3.14 -3.63 -15.06
CA LEU A 121 -2.58 -2.28 -15.22
C LEU A 121 -1.55 -2.22 -16.35
N ARG A 122 -0.73 -3.27 -16.47
CA ARG A 122 0.34 -3.31 -17.47
C ARG A 122 -0.12 -3.72 -18.86
N GLN A 123 -1.36 -4.16 -19.00
CA GLN A 123 -1.88 -4.66 -20.25
C GLN A 123 -1.73 -3.62 -21.36
N GLY A 124 -1.05 -4.00 -22.45
CA GLY A 124 -0.81 -3.11 -23.58
C GLY A 124 0.37 -2.16 -23.42
N LEU A 125 1.08 -2.22 -22.28
CA LEU A 125 2.26 -1.39 -22.06
C LEU A 125 3.53 -2.21 -22.30
N SER A 126 4.50 -1.58 -22.97
CA SER A 126 5.83 -2.18 -23.11
C SER A 126 6.64 -2.00 -21.82
N ASP A 127 7.71 -2.77 -21.68
CA ASP A 127 8.61 -2.61 -20.53
C ASP A 127 9.20 -1.20 -20.49
N GLU A 128 9.51 -0.62 -21.64
CA GLU A 128 10.02 0.73 -21.75
C GLU A 128 9.01 1.76 -21.25
N GLU A 129 7.73 1.57 -21.61
CA GLU A 129 6.67 2.45 -21.15
C GLU A 129 6.48 2.37 -19.63
N VAL A 130 6.57 1.17 -19.06
CA VAL A 130 6.50 0.98 -17.61
C VAL A 130 7.67 1.70 -16.93
N ASP A 131 8.89 1.53 -17.44
CA ASP A 131 10.07 2.21 -16.90
C ASP A 131 9.93 3.73 -16.98
N THR A 132 9.42 4.24 -18.10
CA THR A 132 9.15 5.66 -18.29
C THR A 132 8.14 6.17 -17.26
N PHE A 133 7.09 5.39 -17.03
CA PHE A 133 6.09 5.74 -16.00
C PHE A 133 6.75 5.89 -14.63
N TYR A 134 7.59 4.95 -14.22
CA TYR A 134 8.28 5.03 -12.93
C TYR A 134 9.17 6.27 -12.85
N ALA A 135 9.91 6.56 -13.92
CA ALA A 135 10.78 7.75 -13.96
C ALA A 135 9.98 9.05 -13.82
N ILE A 136 8.84 9.13 -14.52
CA ILE A 136 7.98 10.30 -14.45
C ILE A 136 7.34 10.42 -13.05
N ALA A 137 6.88 9.30 -12.49
CA ALA A 137 6.29 9.28 -11.15
C ALA A 137 7.27 9.80 -10.10
N GLU A 138 8.55 9.41 -10.20
CA GLU A 138 9.58 9.90 -9.27
C GLU A 138 9.78 11.41 -9.39
N LYS A 139 9.76 11.95 -10.60
CA LYS A 139 9.88 13.40 -10.81
C LYS A 139 8.68 14.14 -10.20
N LEU A 140 7.47 13.61 -10.40
CA LEU A 140 6.25 14.20 -9.84
C LEU A 140 6.30 14.20 -8.31
N LYS A 141 6.74 13.09 -7.70
CA LYS A 141 6.89 13.01 -6.26
C LYS A 141 7.85 14.06 -5.72
N LYS A 142 9.02 14.20 -6.34
CA LYS A 142 10.00 15.21 -5.92
C LYS A 142 9.45 16.63 -6.01
N ASN A 143 8.68 16.92 -7.05
CA ASN A 143 8.05 18.23 -7.19
C ASN A 143 7.06 18.53 -6.05
N LEU A 144 6.35 17.49 -5.60
CA LEU A 144 5.35 17.63 -4.55
C LEU A 144 5.94 17.61 -3.13
N GLU A 145 7.13 17.05 -2.96
CA GLU A 145 7.85 17.01 -1.68
C GLU A 145 8.55 18.32 -1.34
N ALA A 146 8.75 19.16 -2.32
CA ALA A 146 9.46 20.43 -2.13
C ALA A 146 8.67 21.43 -1.26
#